data_c2358208259075a3d03d4534ae38e6f4
#
_entry.id   c2358208259075a3d03d4534ae38e6f4
#
_cell.length_a   1.000
_cell.length_b   1.000
_cell.length_c   1.000
_cell.angle_alpha   90.00
_cell.angle_beta   90.00
_cell.angle_gamma   90.00
#
_symmetry.space_group_name_H-M   'P 1'
#
loop_
_entity.id
_entity.type
_entity.pdbx_description
1 polymer ?
#
loop_
_entity_poly.entity_id
_entity_poly.type
_entity_poly.pdbx_seq_one_letter_code
_entity_poly.pdbx_strand_id
1 'polypeptide(L)'
;LTLGGSGTAVTLASGATQTGFGRTGTVDWDTTAKTASFTAVSGNGYFVNTTSGVITVTLPASPSAGDIVAVADYAGTAATNNITIARNGSNINGSAADLTISKNNSAITLVYVDGTQGWKGTETSNVNDIELQPAYIVATGGTETECGNFKIHTFTGPGTFTVSCAGNPIGSNTVDYLVVAGGGSGGRHRAGGGGAGGYRESSGAASGCYTASPLGACVSALPISATGYPITVGAGGSQLTAPPTTAQTGNNGSNSIFSTITSTGGGAGGGAELSGNSGGSGGGSGPTVSGAAGNTPPVSPPQGNNGGNGSPGAPMYGSGGGGGATAAGGNGNNTGCCVGGDGGAGATSSISSTAVARAGGGGGSLYCQPVAKSGVGGTGGGGNGAGGVGGCSGTAATAGTANTGGGGGGGRHSSPNPQGATETGAAGGSGIVIIRY
;
A
#
# COMPACT_ATOMS: atom_id res chain seq x y z
N LEU A 1 46.26 19.83 -44.34
CA LEU A 1 47.40 18.92 -44.12
C LEU A 1 46.90 17.50 -44.44
N THR A 2 47.43 16.90 -45.49
CA THR A 2 47.14 15.47 -45.78
C THR A 2 48.22 14.64 -45.10
N LEU A 3 47.85 13.83 -44.10
CA LEU A 3 48.74 12.89 -43.43
C LEU A 3 48.54 11.49 -44.01
N GLY A 4 49.56 11.00 -44.71
CA GLY A 4 49.54 9.67 -45.33
C GLY A 4 48.87 9.65 -46.73
N GLY A 5 49.34 8.83 -47.64
CA GLY A 5 48.74 8.47 -48.92
C GLY A 5 48.19 7.04 -48.86
N SER A 6 47.52 6.60 -49.93
CA SER A 6 47.06 5.22 -50.03
C SER A 6 48.19 4.22 -49.78
N GLY A 7 48.04 3.37 -48.77
CA GLY A 7 49.03 2.36 -48.36
C GLY A 7 50.13 2.84 -47.40
N THR A 8 50.11 4.08 -46.93
CA THR A 8 51.05 4.57 -45.90
C THR A 8 50.45 4.48 -44.48
N ALA A 9 51.18 3.81 -43.58
CA ALA A 9 50.84 3.83 -42.15
C ALA A 9 51.27 5.15 -41.52
N VAL A 10 50.36 5.80 -40.76
CA VAL A 10 50.71 6.92 -39.90
C VAL A 10 50.87 6.35 -38.49
N THR A 11 52.09 6.30 -37.99
CA THR A 11 52.40 5.83 -36.65
C THR A 11 52.50 7.00 -35.70
N LEU A 12 51.71 7.01 -34.64
CA LEU A 12 51.82 8.00 -33.57
C LEU A 12 53.02 7.68 -32.66
N ALA A 13 53.71 8.68 -32.18
CA ALA A 13 54.78 8.51 -31.20
C ALA A 13 54.19 7.88 -29.91
N SER A 14 55.04 7.15 -29.15
CA SER A 14 54.65 6.59 -27.86
C SER A 14 54.15 7.68 -26.90
N GLY A 15 52.94 7.53 -26.39
CA GLY A 15 52.29 8.51 -25.54
C GLY A 15 51.51 9.61 -26.23
N ALA A 16 51.49 9.65 -27.58
CA ALA A 16 50.63 10.58 -28.33
C ALA A 16 49.19 10.06 -28.34
N THR A 17 48.21 10.95 -28.09
CA THR A 17 46.79 10.67 -28.16
C THR A 17 46.22 11.16 -29.48
N GLN A 18 45.37 10.35 -30.11
CA GLN A 18 44.65 10.70 -31.31
C GLN A 18 43.37 11.47 -30.90
N THR A 19 43.24 12.71 -31.41
CA THR A 19 42.01 13.51 -31.19
C THR A 19 41.48 13.95 -32.55
N GLY A 20 40.18 13.73 -32.80
CA GLY A 20 39.52 14.16 -34.03
C GLY A 20 39.68 13.23 -35.26
N PHE A 21 40.38 12.11 -35.14
CA PHE A 21 40.36 11.03 -36.12
C PHE A 21 39.41 9.95 -35.60
N GLY A 22 38.14 10.08 -35.93
CA GLY A 22 37.11 9.23 -35.36
C GLY A 22 37.29 7.77 -35.76
N ARG A 23 37.23 6.85 -34.81
CA ARG A 23 36.72 5.53 -35.08
C ARG A 23 35.23 5.71 -35.41
N THR A 24 34.88 5.47 -36.65
CA THR A 24 33.48 5.50 -37.07
C THR A 24 32.87 4.14 -36.79
N GLY A 25 32.38 3.96 -35.55
CA GLY A 25 31.47 2.85 -35.21
C GLY A 25 32.10 1.46 -35.02
N THR A 26 33.43 1.31 -34.95
CA THR A 26 34.10 0.03 -34.70
C THR A 26 34.84 0.01 -33.36
N VAL A 27 34.89 -1.16 -32.71
CA VAL A 27 35.63 -1.39 -31.46
C VAL A 27 36.98 -2.08 -31.79
N ASP A 28 37.98 -1.86 -30.90
CA ASP A 28 39.19 -2.69 -30.87
C ASP A 28 38.87 -3.99 -30.16
N TRP A 29 38.90 -5.10 -30.87
CA TRP A 29 38.65 -6.40 -30.29
C TRP A 29 39.85 -6.89 -29.49
N ASP A 30 39.64 -7.11 -28.18
CA ASP A 30 40.56 -7.89 -27.37
C ASP A 30 40.38 -9.37 -27.72
N THR A 31 41.35 -9.93 -28.41
CA THR A 31 41.32 -11.33 -28.88
C THR A 31 41.60 -12.33 -27.76
N THR A 32 41.95 -11.87 -26.54
CA THR A 32 42.08 -12.73 -25.35
C THR A 32 40.72 -12.94 -24.72
N ALA A 33 40.17 -14.15 -24.86
CA ALA A 33 38.85 -14.46 -24.35
C ALA A 33 38.78 -14.27 -22.79
N LYS A 34 37.77 -13.53 -22.34
CA LYS A 34 37.52 -13.29 -20.90
C LYS A 34 36.83 -14.50 -20.27
N THR A 35 37.44 -15.06 -19.23
CA THR A 35 36.94 -16.23 -18.53
C THR A 35 36.45 -15.91 -17.11
N ALA A 36 36.45 -14.62 -16.71
CA ALA A 36 35.94 -14.11 -15.44
C ALA A 36 35.24 -12.76 -15.66
N SER A 37 34.41 -12.35 -14.70
CA SER A 37 33.72 -11.04 -14.74
C SER A 37 34.72 -9.88 -14.71
N PHE A 38 34.45 -8.81 -15.47
CA PHE A 38 35.35 -7.66 -15.64
C PHE A 38 34.59 -6.39 -15.94
N THR A 39 35.28 -5.24 -15.83
CA THR A 39 34.74 -3.94 -16.26
C THR A 39 35.26 -3.63 -17.67
N ALA A 40 34.34 -3.33 -18.58
CA ALA A 40 34.65 -2.96 -19.95
C ALA A 40 35.21 -1.54 -20.03
N VAL A 41 36.06 -1.30 -21.02
CA VAL A 41 36.64 0.00 -21.38
C VAL A 41 36.01 0.48 -22.68
N SER A 42 35.62 1.77 -22.74
CA SER A 42 35.09 2.37 -23.97
C SER A 42 36.07 2.24 -25.13
N GLY A 43 35.54 1.94 -26.28
CA GLY A 43 36.30 1.69 -27.54
C GLY A 43 36.69 0.23 -27.75
N ASN A 44 36.45 -0.68 -26.80
CA ASN A 44 36.89 -2.07 -26.90
C ASN A 44 35.71 -3.03 -27.13
N GLY A 45 36.01 -4.12 -27.87
CA GLY A 45 35.18 -5.31 -27.97
C GLY A 45 35.80 -6.49 -27.24
N TYR A 46 35.00 -7.38 -26.68
CA TYR A 46 35.46 -8.49 -25.87
C TYR A 46 34.82 -9.81 -26.31
N PHE A 47 35.63 -10.85 -26.45
CA PHE A 47 35.16 -12.22 -26.52
C PHE A 47 35.02 -12.78 -25.10
N VAL A 48 33.83 -13.28 -24.77
CA VAL A 48 33.49 -13.77 -23.41
C VAL A 48 33.26 -15.28 -23.45
N ASN A 49 34.05 -16.04 -22.71
CA ASN A 49 33.99 -17.50 -22.69
C ASN A 49 33.29 -17.98 -21.42
N THR A 50 32.01 -18.32 -21.51
CA THR A 50 31.17 -18.78 -20.42
C THR A 50 31.16 -20.29 -20.22
N THR A 51 32.11 -21.03 -20.77
CA THR A 51 32.19 -22.51 -20.65
C THR A 51 32.17 -22.96 -19.18
N SER A 52 32.81 -22.21 -18.27
CA SER A 52 32.94 -22.56 -16.85
C SER A 52 31.89 -21.92 -15.92
N GLY A 53 31.02 -21.06 -16.44
CA GLY A 53 29.98 -20.38 -15.66
C GLY A 53 29.58 -19.04 -16.24
N VAL A 54 28.60 -18.38 -15.61
CA VAL A 54 28.10 -17.05 -16.00
C VAL A 54 29.17 -15.98 -15.78
N ILE A 55 29.24 -15.02 -16.69
CA ILE A 55 30.21 -13.90 -16.64
C ILE A 55 29.44 -12.58 -16.72
N THR A 56 29.84 -11.63 -15.87
CA THR A 56 29.31 -10.26 -15.88
C THR A 56 30.34 -9.32 -16.51
N VAL A 57 29.91 -8.62 -17.55
CA VAL A 57 30.63 -7.51 -18.20
C VAL A 57 30.02 -6.21 -17.64
N THR A 58 30.76 -5.48 -16.83
CA THR A 58 30.32 -4.21 -16.27
C THR A 58 30.66 -3.07 -17.22
N LEU A 59 29.67 -2.29 -17.63
CA LEU A 59 29.87 -1.12 -18.52
C LEU A 59 30.59 0.03 -17.78
N PRO A 60 31.23 0.97 -18.51
CA PRO A 60 31.88 2.14 -17.90
C PRO A 60 30.95 2.95 -16.99
N ALA A 61 31.45 3.42 -15.84
CA ALA A 61 30.66 4.06 -14.80
C ALA A 61 30.20 5.50 -15.14
N SER A 62 30.87 6.22 -15.99
CA SER A 62 30.53 7.60 -16.35
C SER A 62 30.74 7.79 -17.83
N PRO A 63 29.89 7.16 -18.67
CA PRO A 63 30.08 7.19 -20.10
C PRO A 63 29.76 8.57 -20.68
N SER A 64 30.46 8.91 -21.76
CA SER A 64 30.21 10.09 -22.60
C SER A 64 29.45 9.68 -23.87
N ALA A 65 28.69 10.60 -24.44
CA ALA A 65 27.99 10.34 -25.70
C ALA A 65 28.99 9.92 -26.81
N GLY A 66 28.71 8.78 -27.45
CA GLY A 66 29.59 8.16 -28.46
C GLY A 66 30.53 7.09 -27.90
N ASP A 67 30.59 6.87 -26.57
CA ASP A 67 31.29 5.70 -26.02
C ASP A 67 30.69 4.41 -26.55
N ILE A 68 31.56 3.44 -26.84
CA ILE A 68 31.19 2.19 -27.53
C ILE A 68 31.82 0.98 -26.82
N VAL A 69 31.04 -0.07 -26.63
CA VAL A 69 31.49 -1.37 -26.12
C VAL A 69 30.84 -2.49 -26.93
N ALA A 70 31.61 -3.50 -27.30
CA ALA A 70 31.08 -4.69 -27.94
C ALA A 70 31.39 -5.96 -27.13
N VAL A 71 30.47 -6.93 -27.14
CA VAL A 71 30.59 -8.21 -26.46
C VAL A 71 30.14 -9.32 -27.40
N ALA A 72 30.89 -10.40 -27.45
CA ALA A 72 30.58 -11.59 -28.25
C ALA A 72 30.77 -12.86 -27.43
N ASP A 73 29.84 -13.81 -27.56
CA ASP A 73 29.97 -15.17 -27.01
C ASP A 73 31.06 -15.93 -27.74
N TYR A 74 32.17 -16.23 -27.04
CA TYR A 74 33.35 -16.88 -27.60
C TYR A 74 33.14 -18.36 -27.91
N ALA A 75 32.51 -19.09 -27.01
CA ALA A 75 32.45 -20.55 -27.02
C ALA A 75 31.08 -21.10 -27.45
N GLY A 76 30.11 -20.24 -27.74
CA GLY A 76 28.75 -20.67 -28.06
C GLY A 76 28.05 -21.33 -26.84
N THR A 77 28.31 -20.85 -25.64
CA THR A 77 27.80 -21.42 -24.37
C THR A 77 26.88 -20.48 -23.62
N ALA A 78 26.54 -19.31 -24.19
CA ALA A 78 25.71 -18.30 -23.51
C ALA A 78 24.28 -18.77 -23.22
N ALA A 79 23.73 -19.75 -23.92
CA ALA A 79 22.44 -20.35 -23.62
C ALA A 79 22.44 -21.20 -22.33
N THR A 80 23.58 -21.72 -21.91
CA THR A 80 23.73 -22.50 -20.69
C THR A 80 24.22 -21.63 -19.54
N ASN A 81 25.21 -20.79 -19.82
CA ASN A 81 25.84 -19.88 -18.86
C ASN A 81 25.78 -18.46 -19.47
N ASN A 82 24.83 -17.68 -19.08
CA ASN A 82 24.56 -16.37 -19.70
C ASN A 82 25.72 -15.37 -19.52
N ILE A 83 25.84 -14.43 -20.46
CA ILE A 83 26.66 -13.23 -20.29
C ILE A 83 25.73 -12.11 -19.81
N THR A 84 25.99 -11.57 -18.63
CA THR A 84 25.28 -10.39 -18.11
C THR A 84 26.08 -9.14 -18.43
N ILE A 85 25.44 -8.14 -19.04
CA ILE A 85 26.01 -6.81 -19.25
C ILE A 85 25.43 -5.89 -18.20
N ALA A 86 26.21 -5.62 -17.16
CA ALA A 86 25.80 -4.79 -16.04
C ALA A 86 25.89 -3.30 -16.42
N ARG A 87 24.81 -2.58 -16.27
CA ARG A 87 24.61 -1.18 -16.68
C ARG A 87 25.44 -0.14 -15.93
N ASN A 88 25.97 -0.48 -14.75
CA ASN A 88 26.81 0.35 -13.91
C ASN A 88 26.28 1.79 -13.68
N GLY A 89 25.00 1.91 -13.35
CA GLY A 89 24.33 3.19 -13.08
C GLY A 89 23.66 3.87 -14.29
N SER A 90 24.07 3.56 -15.53
CA SER A 90 23.45 4.10 -16.75
C SER A 90 22.29 3.22 -17.23
N ASN A 91 21.33 3.78 -17.96
CA ASN A 91 20.27 2.98 -18.59
C ASN A 91 20.83 2.15 -19.76
N ILE A 92 20.16 1.05 -20.11
CA ILE A 92 20.34 0.31 -21.35
C ILE A 92 19.01 0.30 -22.09
N ASN A 93 18.99 0.75 -23.34
CA ASN A 93 17.77 0.89 -24.15
C ASN A 93 16.65 1.68 -23.46
N GLY A 94 17.00 2.70 -22.65
CA GLY A 94 16.07 3.51 -21.89
C GLY A 94 15.57 2.86 -20.58
N SER A 95 16.04 1.66 -20.23
CA SER A 95 15.64 0.94 -19.03
C SER A 95 16.76 0.86 -18.00
N ALA A 96 16.40 0.99 -16.72
CA ALA A 96 17.30 0.79 -15.58
C ALA A 96 17.49 -0.71 -15.27
N ALA A 97 17.78 -1.52 -16.28
CA ALA A 97 17.97 -2.96 -16.17
C ALA A 97 19.26 -3.39 -16.85
N ASP A 98 19.90 -4.44 -16.33
CA ASP A 98 21.02 -5.10 -16.96
C ASP A 98 20.55 -5.89 -18.18
N LEU A 99 21.47 -6.15 -19.11
CA LEU A 99 21.21 -6.86 -20.33
C LEU A 99 21.78 -8.28 -20.25
N THR A 100 21.06 -9.26 -20.80
CA THR A 100 21.56 -10.65 -20.85
C THR A 100 21.69 -11.12 -22.28
N ILE A 101 22.82 -11.75 -22.58
CA ILE A 101 23.00 -12.58 -23.76
C ILE A 101 22.73 -14.02 -23.31
N SER A 102 21.63 -14.61 -23.79
CA SER A 102 21.15 -15.94 -23.43
C SER A 102 21.08 -16.93 -24.59
N LYS A 103 21.63 -16.55 -25.75
CA LYS A 103 21.71 -17.42 -26.91
C LYS A 103 23.14 -17.58 -27.38
N ASN A 104 23.45 -18.81 -27.83
CA ASN A 104 24.77 -19.17 -28.29
C ASN A 104 25.17 -18.37 -29.53
N ASN A 105 26.46 -18.02 -29.61
CA ASN A 105 27.09 -17.29 -30.72
C ASN A 105 26.53 -15.89 -30.96
N SER A 106 25.87 -15.30 -29.95
CA SER A 106 25.36 -13.94 -30.03
C SER A 106 26.44 -12.89 -29.77
N ALA A 107 26.30 -11.73 -30.40
CA ALA A 107 27.14 -10.57 -30.19
C ALA A 107 26.29 -9.30 -30.15
N ILE A 108 26.74 -8.29 -29.39
CA ILE A 108 26.11 -6.96 -29.32
C ILE A 108 27.17 -5.87 -29.35
N THR A 109 26.87 -4.79 -30.08
CA THR A 109 27.58 -3.51 -29.96
C THR A 109 26.65 -2.50 -29.26
N LEU A 110 27.14 -1.87 -28.20
CA LEU A 110 26.44 -0.86 -27.41
C LEU A 110 27.12 0.49 -27.60
N VAL A 111 26.33 1.53 -27.90
CA VAL A 111 26.78 2.93 -27.98
C VAL A 111 26.02 3.73 -26.90
N TYR A 112 26.75 4.50 -26.11
CA TYR A 112 26.13 5.43 -25.16
C TYR A 112 25.62 6.68 -25.87
N VAL A 113 24.35 7.02 -25.67
CA VAL A 113 23.69 8.15 -26.34
C VAL A 113 23.55 9.33 -25.39
N ASP A 114 22.86 9.13 -24.29
CA ASP A 114 22.54 10.18 -23.31
C ASP A 114 22.11 9.57 -21.96
N GLY A 115 21.79 10.42 -20.98
CA GLY A 115 21.35 9.98 -19.65
C GLY A 115 19.95 9.34 -19.63
N THR A 116 19.11 9.57 -20.65
CA THR A 116 17.74 9.04 -20.73
C THR A 116 17.73 7.65 -21.36
N GLN A 117 18.28 7.52 -22.55
CA GLN A 117 18.35 6.26 -23.28
C GLN A 117 19.51 5.38 -22.80
N GLY A 118 20.59 6.00 -22.34
CA GLY A 118 21.78 5.29 -21.90
C GLY A 118 22.52 4.60 -23.05
N TRP A 119 22.90 3.36 -22.84
CA TRP A 119 23.52 2.51 -23.84
C TRP A 119 22.48 1.93 -24.79
N LYS A 120 22.68 2.13 -26.10
CA LYS A 120 21.80 1.60 -27.15
C LYS A 120 22.50 0.49 -27.91
N GLY A 121 21.83 -0.64 -28.05
CA GLY A 121 22.26 -1.69 -28.98
C GLY A 121 22.13 -1.22 -30.43
N THR A 122 23.23 -1.17 -31.16
CA THR A 122 23.28 -0.73 -32.60
C THR A 122 23.45 -1.87 -33.58
N GLU A 123 24.11 -2.92 -33.15
CA GLU A 123 24.32 -4.14 -33.96
C GLU A 123 24.12 -5.35 -33.04
N THR A 124 23.21 -6.24 -33.43
CA THR A 124 22.98 -7.51 -32.77
C THR A 124 22.85 -8.59 -33.86
N SER A 125 23.32 -9.79 -33.58
CA SER A 125 23.09 -10.92 -34.45
C SER A 125 21.61 -11.26 -34.61
N ASN A 126 20.79 -10.90 -33.58
CA ASN A 126 19.34 -10.99 -33.61
C ASN A 126 18.76 -10.10 -32.49
N VAL A 127 17.81 -9.21 -32.82
CA VAL A 127 17.17 -8.27 -31.83
C VAL A 127 16.46 -9.02 -30.71
N ASN A 128 15.99 -10.24 -30.92
CA ASN A 128 15.31 -11.08 -29.93
C ASN A 128 16.28 -11.84 -29.00
N ASP A 129 17.60 -11.71 -29.22
CA ASP A 129 18.61 -12.42 -28.42
C ASP A 129 19.07 -11.64 -27.18
N ILE A 130 18.46 -10.46 -26.96
CA ILE A 130 18.83 -9.53 -25.90
C ILE A 130 17.64 -9.40 -24.95
N GLU A 131 17.70 -10.08 -23.83
CA GLU A 131 16.68 -9.99 -22.78
C GLU A 131 17.16 -9.08 -21.64
N LEU A 132 16.37 -8.03 -21.38
CA LEU A 132 16.54 -7.24 -20.18
C LEU A 132 16.17 -8.10 -18.96
N GLN A 133 17.04 -8.19 -17.98
CA GLN A 133 16.81 -9.02 -16.80
C GLN A 133 15.71 -8.43 -15.92
N PRO A 134 14.62 -9.17 -15.66
CA PRO A 134 13.65 -8.75 -14.64
C PRO A 134 14.31 -8.81 -13.27
N ALA A 135 14.19 -7.73 -12.53
CA ALA A 135 14.50 -7.70 -11.11
C ALA A 135 13.21 -7.48 -10.31
N TYR A 136 13.07 -8.22 -9.23
CA TYR A 136 11.87 -8.19 -8.39
C TYR A 136 12.17 -7.52 -7.06
N ILE A 137 11.11 -7.08 -6.41
CA ILE A 137 11.21 -6.49 -5.07
C ILE A 137 11.68 -7.55 -4.07
N VAL A 138 12.61 -7.17 -3.20
CA VAL A 138 13.02 -7.94 -2.02
C VAL A 138 12.87 -7.05 -0.81
N ALA A 139 12.02 -7.45 0.12
CA ALA A 139 11.78 -6.68 1.33
C ALA A 139 11.53 -7.60 2.54
N THR A 140 11.61 -7.01 3.73
CA THR A 140 11.34 -7.66 5.02
C THR A 140 10.48 -6.76 5.90
N GLY A 141 9.88 -7.31 6.95
CA GLY A 141 9.09 -6.58 7.95
C GLY A 141 7.64 -7.02 8.02
N GLY A 142 7.01 -6.86 9.19
CA GLY A 142 5.69 -7.39 9.48
C GLY A 142 5.64 -8.92 9.47
N THR A 143 4.45 -9.48 9.32
CA THR A 143 4.26 -10.92 9.08
C THR A 143 4.23 -11.15 7.58
N GLU A 144 5.19 -11.91 7.07
CA GLU A 144 5.32 -12.27 5.66
C GLU A 144 4.54 -13.55 5.36
N THR A 145 3.76 -13.55 4.28
CA THR A 145 3.08 -14.71 3.70
C THR A 145 3.20 -14.68 2.19
N GLU A 146 3.04 -15.83 1.54
CA GLU A 146 3.10 -15.95 0.08
C GLU A 146 1.75 -16.35 -0.50
N CYS A 147 1.44 -15.84 -1.69
CA CYS A 147 0.26 -16.20 -2.46
C CYS A 147 0.64 -16.32 -3.94
N GLY A 148 0.90 -17.52 -4.40
CA GLY A 148 1.49 -17.77 -5.72
C GLY A 148 2.88 -17.15 -5.80
N ASN A 149 3.09 -16.28 -6.79
CA ASN A 149 4.36 -15.58 -7.00
C ASN A 149 4.46 -14.25 -6.22
N PHE A 150 3.50 -13.94 -5.36
CA PHE A 150 3.43 -12.66 -4.66
C PHE A 150 3.72 -12.83 -3.17
N LYS A 151 4.41 -11.84 -2.61
CA LYS A 151 4.64 -11.70 -1.17
C LYS A 151 3.69 -10.68 -0.56
N ILE A 152 3.24 -10.97 0.66
CA ILE A 152 2.30 -10.16 1.42
C ILE A 152 2.92 -9.88 2.78
N HIS A 153 3.11 -8.61 3.12
CA HIS A 153 3.57 -8.15 4.43
C HIS A 153 2.39 -7.55 5.18
N THR A 154 2.06 -8.11 6.34
CA THR A 154 0.96 -7.67 7.20
C THR A 154 1.49 -7.07 8.49
N PHE A 155 1.10 -5.82 8.78
CA PHE A 155 1.44 -5.09 10.00
C PHE A 155 0.18 -4.86 10.82
N THR A 156 0.14 -5.43 12.02
CA THR A 156 -0.92 -5.25 13.03
C THR A 156 -0.49 -4.32 14.17
N GLY A 157 0.71 -3.77 14.08
CA GLY A 157 1.31 -2.79 14.98
C GLY A 157 2.40 -1.99 14.26
N PRO A 158 3.00 -0.97 14.89
CA PRO A 158 4.11 -0.21 14.32
C PRO A 158 5.28 -1.10 13.91
N GLY A 159 5.98 -0.75 12.84
CA GLY A 159 7.11 -1.49 12.32
C GLY A 159 7.81 -0.77 11.18
N THR A 160 8.64 -1.49 10.45
CA THR A 160 9.32 -0.98 9.25
C THR A 160 9.20 -2.01 8.13
N PHE A 161 8.77 -1.56 6.96
CA PHE A 161 8.89 -2.31 5.72
C PHE A 161 10.22 -1.95 5.07
N THR A 162 11.20 -2.85 5.13
CA THR A 162 12.57 -2.60 4.68
C THR A 162 12.79 -3.24 3.31
N VAL A 163 12.96 -2.40 2.29
CA VAL A 163 13.22 -2.82 0.92
C VAL A 163 14.73 -2.86 0.68
N SER A 164 15.28 -4.03 0.42
CA SER A 164 16.70 -4.25 0.10
C SER A 164 16.96 -4.21 -1.41
N CYS A 165 15.98 -4.61 -2.23
CA CYS A 165 15.99 -4.49 -3.69
C CYS A 165 14.63 -3.94 -4.15
N ALA A 166 14.65 -2.83 -4.89
CA ALA A 166 13.41 -2.21 -5.37
C ALA A 166 12.85 -2.85 -6.66
N GLY A 167 13.58 -3.82 -7.22
CA GLY A 167 13.22 -4.37 -8.53
C GLY A 167 13.45 -3.39 -9.69
N ASN A 168 12.85 -3.69 -10.83
CA ASN A 168 12.90 -2.83 -12.02
C ASN A 168 11.57 -2.90 -12.80
N PRO A 169 11.34 -2.00 -13.80
CA PRO A 169 10.08 -1.97 -14.55
C PRO A 169 9.75 -3.24 -15.37
N ILE A 170 10.72 -4.11 -15.58
CA ILE A 170 10.54 -5.37 -16.33
C ILE A 170 10.08 -6.49 -15.38
N GLY A 171 10.58 -6.49 -14.18
CA GLY A 171 10.10 -7.35 -13.09
C GLY A 171 8.95 -6.70 -12.34
N SER A 172 9.24 -6.06 -11.21
CA SER A 172 8.29 -5.28 -10.41
C SER A 172 9.03 -4.24 -9.60
N ASN A 173 8.57 -2.99 -9.60
CA ASN A 173 9.13 -1.89 -8.79
C ASN A 173 8.05 -1.06 -8.09
N THR A 174 6.82 -1.58 -8.05
CA THR A 174 5.68 -0.97 -7.37
C THR A 174 5.01 -1.99 -6.46
N VAL A 175 4.38 -1.50 -5.39
CA VAL A 175 3.65 -2.34 -4.44
C VAL A 175 2.18 -1.94 -4.39
N ASP A 176 1.31 -2.93 -4.29
CA ASP A 176 -0.07 -2.73 -3.87
C ASP A 176 -0.15 -2.62 -2.36
N TYR A 177 -1.11 -1.85 -1.88
CA TYR A 177 -1.27 -1.59 -0.45
C TYR A 177 -2.72 -1.54 -0.01
N LEU A 178 -2.94 -1.84 1.25
CA LEU A 178 -4.15 -1.54 2.02
C LEU A 178 -3.73 -0.90 3.34
N VAL A 179 -4.21 0.30 3.61
CA VAL A 179 -3.96 1.04 4.85
C VAL A 179 -5.31 1.34 5.50
N VAL A 180 -5.58 0.73 6.64
CA VAL A 180 -6.80 0.94 7.43
C VAL A 180 -6.42 1.53 8.78
N ALA A 181 -7.00 2.66 9.15
CA ALA A 181 -6.77 3.31 10.44
C ALA A 181 -7.57 2.66 11.58
N GLY A 182 -7.31 3.05 12.82
CA GLY A 182 -8.11 2.62 13.96
C GLY A 182 -9.51 3.23 13.93
N GLY A 183 -10.55 2.45 14.32
CA GLY A 183 -11.92 2.94 14.47
C GLY A 183 -12.12 3.77 15.73
N GLY A 184 -13.11 4.67 15.74
CA GLY A 184 -13.51 5.43 16.93
C GLY A 184 -14.26 4.58 17.95
N SER A 185 -14.23 4.93 19.23
CA SER A 185 -15.08 4.30 20.24
C SER A 185 -16.51 4.82 20.18
N GLY A 186 -17.46 4.04 20.66
CA GLY A 186 -18.81 4.52 20.90
C GLY A 186 -18.86 5.57 22.02
N GLY A 187 -19.84 6.45 21.93
CA GLY A 187 -20.11 7.42 22.99
C GLY A 187 -20.79 6.79 24.23
N ARG A 188 -21.03 7.61 25.25
CA ARG A 188 -21.70 7.22 26.50
C ARG A 188 -23.10 7.80 26.59
N HIS A 189 -24.03 7.03 27.14
CA HIS A 189 -25.37 7.51 27.52
C HIS A 189 -26.25 7.86 26.33
N ARG A 190 -27.07 6.92 25.84
CA ARG A 190 -27.87 7.07 24.59
C ARG A 190 -27.00 7.51 23.44
N ALA A 191 -26.01 6.74 23.17
CA ALA A 191 -24.89 7.21 22.39
C ALA A 191 -24.84 6.59 20.99
N GLY A 192 -24.31 7.36 20.07
CA GLY A 192 -23.97 6.89 18.72
C GLY A 192 -22.80 5.91 18.71
N GLY A 193 -22.74 5.09 17.69
CA GLY A 193 -21.61 4.21 17.41
C GLY A 193 -20.40 4.99 16.88
N GLY A 194 -19.20 4.49 17.14
CA GLY A 194 -17.95 5.03 16.56
C GLY A 194 -17.87 4.81 15.06
N GLY A 195 -17.30 5.77 14.33
CA GLY A 195 -17.00 5.63 12.91
C GLY A 195 -15.84 4.66 12.70
N ALA A 196 -15.81 4.00 11.56
CA ALA A 196 -14.67 3.18 11.14
C ALA A 196 -13.43 4.04 10.87
N GLY A 197 -12.25 3.46 11.01
CA GLY A 197 -11.02 4.03 10.50
C GLY A 197 -11.06 4.23 8.99
N GLY A 198 -10.35 5.24 8.50
CA GLY A 198 -10.22 5.47 7.06
C GLY A 198 -9.65 4.25 6.36
N TYR A 199 -10.11 4.01 5.14
CA TYR A 199 -9.72 2.89 4.29
C TYR A 199 -9.09 3.40 3.00
N ARG A 200 -7.84 3.06 2.75
CA ARG A 200 -7.08 3.43 1.56
C ARG A 200 -6.48 2.18 0.93
N GLU A 201 -6.76 1.95 -0.35
CA GLU A 201 -6.33 0.76 -1.08
C GLU A 201 -5.89 1.14 -2.50
N SER A 202 -4.87 0.46 -3.05
CA SER A 202 -4.51 0.52 -4.47
C SER A 202 -5.36 -0.42 -5.32
N SER A 203 -5.30 -0.23 -6.65
CA SER A 203 -6.17 -0.96 -7.60
C SER A 203 -5.83 -2.43 -7.79
N GLY A 204 -4.71 -2.93 -7.26
CA GLY A 204 -4.25 -4.29 -7.50
C GLY A 204 -3.43 -4.46 -8.77
N ALA A 205 -3.04 -3.37 -9.43
CA ALA A 205 -2.35 -3.43 -10.72
C ALA A 205 -0.91 -3.93 -10.65
N ALA A 206 -0.24 -3.78 -9.51
CA ALA A 206 1.15 -4.20 -9.33
C ALA A 206 1.29 -5.69 -9.02
N SER A 207 0.30 -6.27 -8.36
CA SER A 207 0.30 -7.67 -7.92
C SER A 207 -1.00 -8.40 -8.30
N GLY A 208 -1.47 -8.17 -9.48
CA GLY A 208 -2.74 -8.41 -10.15
C GLY A 208 -3.50 -9.72 -9.96
N CYS A 209 -3.32 -10.43 -8.84
CA CYS A 209 -4.01 -11.69 -8.54
C CYS A 209 -4.97 -11.60 -7.35
N TYR A 210 -5.45 -10.39 -7.00
CA TYR A 210 -6.46 -10.24 -5.96
C TYR A 210 -7.58 -9.28 -6.38
N THR A 211 -8.74 -9.41 -5.74
CA THR A 211 -9.88 -8.51 -5.94
C THR A 211 -9.77 -7.35 -4.96
N ALA A 212 -9.38 -6.16 -5.46
CA ALA A 212 -9.44 -4.93 -4.71
C ALA A 212 -10.89 -4.50 -4.46
N SER A 213 -11.11 -3.72 -3.39
CA SER A 213 -12.43 -3.13 -3.15
C SER A 213 -12.73 -2.04 -4.19
N PRO A 214 -13.99 -1.62 -4.34
CA PRO A 214 -14.35 -0.48 -5.22
C PRO A 214 -13.62 0.83 -4.87
N LEU A 215 -13.13 0.98 -3.63
CA LEU A 215 -12.36 2.15 -3.18
C LEU A 215 -10.90 2.15 -3.69
N GLY A 216 -10.40 1.00 -4.17
CA GLY A 216 -9.11 0.90 -4.85
C GLY A 216 -9.17 1.25 -6.34
N ALA A 217 -10.36 1.39 -6.93
CA ALA A 217 -10.52 1.65 -8.35
C ALA A 217 -9.77 2.93 -8.79
N CYS A 218 -8.96 2.82 -9.85
CA CYS A 218 -8.14 3.91 -10.39
C CYS A 218 -7.06 4.47 -9.45
N VAL A 219 -6.76 3.83 -8.32
CA VAL A 219 -5.66 4.23 -7.43
C VAL A 219 -4.39 3.48 -7.84
N SER A 220 -3.35 4.22 -8.18
CA SER A 220 -2.08 3.62 -8.60
C SER A 220 -1.39 2.87 -7.46
N ALA A 221 -0.69 1.80 -7.80
CA ALA A 221 0.29 1.17 -6.93
C ALA A 221 1.41 2.16 -6.56
N LEU A 222 2.05 1.96 -5.42
CA LEU A 222 3.10 2.86 -4.92
C LEU A 222 4.47 2.43 -5.47
N PRO A 223 5.19 3.29 -6.19
CA PRO A 223 6.58 3.03 -6.54
C PRO A 223 7.46 3.09 -5.28
N ILE A 224 8.42 2.17 -5.18
CA ILE A 224 9.31 2.06 -4.03
C ILE A 224 10.77 2.14 -4.44
N SER A 225 11.62 2.49 -3.47
CA SER A 225 13.08 2.50 -3.57
C SER A 225 13.69 1.59 -2.50
N ALA A 226 14.96 1.24 -2.64
CA ALA A 226 15.68 0.44 -1.65
C ALA A 226 15.95 1.28 -0.39
N THR A 227 15.00 1.26 0.55
CA THR A 227 15.05 1.98 1.83
C THR A 227 14.08 1.36 2.84
N GLY A 228 14.13 1.81 4.10
CA GLY A 228 13.16 1.48 5.12
C GLY A 228 11.97 2.43 5.11
N TYR A 229 10.76 1.90 5.04
CA TYR A 229 9.50 2.64 5.15
C TYR A 229 8.90 2.42 6.53
N PRO A 230 8.86 3.45 7.41
CA PRO A 230 8.16 3.33 8.69
C PRO A 230 6.68 3.05 8.49
N ILE A 231 6.16 2.10 9.25
CA ILE A 231 4.73 1.76 9.28
C ILE A 231 4.15 2.19 10.63
N THR A 232 3.08 2.97 10.57
CA THR A 232 2.25 3.27 11.74
C THR A 232 0.91 2.56 11.58
N VAL A 233 0.51 1.79 12.59
CA VAL A 233 -0.83 1.19 12.66
C VAL A 233 -1.61 1.86 13.76
N GLY A 234 -2.74 2.48 13.39
CA GLY A 234 -3.56 3.25 14.31
C GLY A 234 -4.26 2.38 15.35
N ALA A 235 -4.17 2.76 16.62
CA ALA A 235 -4.98 2.16 17.68
C ALA A 235 -6.46 2.56 17.52
N GLY A 236 -7.36 1.67 17.90
CA GLY A 236 -8.76 2.04 18.08
C GLY A 236 -8.95 3.04 19.22
N GLY A 237 -9.99 3.86 19.12
CA GLY A 237 -10.39 4.77 20.21
C GLY A 237 -10.68 3.98 21.49
N SER A 238 -10.06 4.36 22.59
CA SER A 238 -10.24 3.69 23.87
C SER A 238 -11.67 3.88 24.42
N GLN A 239 -12.15 2.89 25.15
CA GLN A 239 -13.41 3.00 25.90
C GLN A 239 -13.32 4.12 26.94
N LEU A 240 -14.42 4.83 27.17
CA LEU A 240 -14.51 5.84 28.23
C LEU A 240 -14.53 5.18 29.62
N THR A 241 -13.74 5.69 30.56
CA THR A 241 -13.59 5.12 31.93
C THR A 241 -14.19 5.98 33.05
N ALA A 242 -14.71 7.17 32.76
CA ALA A 242 -15.19 8.12 33.76
C ALA A 242 -16.55 7.73 34.41
N PRO A 243 -16.96 8.31 35.58
CA PRO A 243 -18.16 7.93 36.30
C PRO A 243 -19.46 7.98 35.48
N PRO A 244 -20.49 7.19 35.87
CA PRO A 244 -21.58 6.78 34.96
C PRO A 244 -22.70 7.79 34.69
N THR A 245 -22.60 9.06 35.06
CA THR A 245 -23.78 9.95 35.13
C THR A 245 -23.92 10.99 34.02
N THR A 246 -22.90 11.20 33.16
CA THR A 246 -22.94 12.25 32.13
C THR A 246 -22.77 11.70 30.74
N ALA A 247 -23.50 12.30 29.77
CA ALA A 247 -23.31 12.06 28.36
C ALA A 247 -21.91 12.50 27.92
N GLN A 248 -21.21 11.67 27.14
CA GLN A 248 -19.88 11.98 26.61
C GLN A 248 -19.71 11.42 25.23
N THR A 249 -19.04 12.21 24.38
CA THR A 249 -18.47 11.71 23.10
C THR A 249 -17.29 10.81 23.41
N GLY A 250 -17.17 9.70 22.67
CA GLY A 250 -16.08 8.73 22.81
C GLY A 250 -14.72 9.29 22.42
N ASN A 251 -13.78 8.40 22.16
CA ASN A 251 -12.42 8.73 21.71
C ASN A 251 -12.25 8.37 20.23
N ASN A 252 -11.60 9.25 19.49
CA ASN A 252 -11.26 8.98 18.09
C ASN A 252 -10.24 7.82 17.99
N GLY A 253 -10.26 7.11 16.87
CA GLY A 253 -9.17 6.23 16.49
C GLY A 253 -7.93 7.02 16.04
N SER A 254 -6.79 6.34 15.95
CA SER A 254 -5.54 6.91 15.48
C SER A 254 -5.29 6.59 14.00
N ASN A 255 -4.45 7.40 13.35
CA ASN A 255 -4.11 7.23 11.94
C ASN A 255 -3.23 6.00 11.71
N SER A 256 -3.37 5.39 10.54
CA SER A 256 -2.37 4.45 9.98
C SER A 256 -1.64 5.10 8.82
N ILE A 257 -0.33 4.82 8.72
CA ILE A 257 0.55 5.48 7.74
C ILE A 257 1.47 4.43 7.09
N PHE A 258 1.54 4.47 5.77
CA PHE A 258 2.55 3.82 4.96
C PHE A 258 3.08 4.80 3.91
N SER A 259 4.35 5.18 3.99
CA SER A 259 4.96 6.18 3.10
C SER A 259 4.14 7.48 3.05
N THR A 260 3.66 7.88 1.90
CA THR A 260 2.81 9.06 1.68
C THR A 260 1.32 8.79 1.92
N ILE A 261 0.93 7.54 2.18
CA ILE A 261 -0.46 7.14 2.35
C ILE A 261 -0.82 7.25 3.83
N THR A 262 -1.72 8.18 4.15
CA THR A 262 -2.29 8.32 5.50
C THR A 262 -3.78 7.99 5.45
N SER A 263 -4.21 7.04 6.27
CA SER A 263 -5.62 6.79 6.58
C SER A 263 -5.94 7.40 7.93
N THR A 264 -7.00 8.19 8.00
CA THR A 264 -7.38 8.95 9.20
C THR A 264 -8.16 8.07 10.17
N GLY A 265 -7.90 8.21 11.46
CA GLY A 265 -8.66 7.53 12.50
C GLY A 265 -10.15 7.77 12.40
N GLY A 266 -10.97 6.80 12.78
CA GLY A 266 -12.43 6.92 12.84
C GLY A 266 -12.88 7.91 13.90
N GLY A 267 -13.95 8.67 13.62
CA GLY A 267 -14.55 9.60 14.54
C GLY A 267 -15.27 8.90 15.68
N ALA A 268 -15.20 9.45 16.89
CA ALA A 268 -15.91 8.92 18.07
C ALA A 268 -17.42 9.09 17.95
N GLY A 269 -18.20 8.17 18.52
CA GLY A 269 -19.66 8.31 18.67
C GLY A 269 -20.03 9.39 19.71
N GLY A 270 -21.06 10.18 19.43
CA GLY A 270 -21.58 11.22 20.34
C GLY A 270 -22.45 10.61 21.45
N GLY A 271 -22.37 11.18 22.66
CA GLY A 271 -23.33 10.89 23.76
C GLY A 271 -24.70 11.53 23.54
N ALA A 272 -25.59 11.43 24.52
CA ALA A 272 -26.90 12.07 24.45
C ALA A 272 -26.79 13.56 24.13
N GLU A 273 -27.51 14.02 23.11
CA GLU A 273 -27.51 15.42 22.63
C GLU A 273 -26.12 15.95 22.20
N LEU A 274 -25.18 15.04 21.97
CA LEU A 274 -23.83 15.35 21.47
C LEU A 274 -23.63 14.76 20.07
N SER A 275 -23.03 15.52 19.19
CA SER A 275 -22.56 15.05 17.91
C SER A 275 -21.39 14.09 18.09
N GLY A 276 -21.29 13.11 17.18
CA GLY A 276 -20.05 12.38 17.00
C GLY A 276 -18.93 13.28 16.49
N ASN A 277 -17.71 12.75 16.43
CA ASN A 277 -16.55 13.42 15.84
C ASN A 277 -16.39 13.02 14.37
N SER A 278 -15.87 13.96 13.55
CA SER A 278 -15.44 13.66 12.20
C SER A 278 -14.15 12.81 12.20
N GLY A 279 -13.91 12.09 11.11
CA GLY A 279 -12.74 11.23 10.96
C GLY A 279 -12.66 10.57 9.61
N GLY A 280 -11.90 9.49 9.48
CA GLY A 280 -11.88 8.66 8.28
C GLY A 280 -13.30 8.25 7.89
N SER A 281 -14.06 7.66 8.81
CA SER A 281 -15.51 7.68 8.81
C SER A 281 -16.02 8.44 10.04
N GLY A 282 -17.15 9.12 9.92
CA GLY A 282 -17.74 9.93 10.99
C GLY A 282 -18.41 9.09 12.06
N GLY A 283 -18.36 9.53 13.33
CA GLY A 283 -19.13 8.94 14.41
C GLY A 283 -20.62 9.22 14.28
N GLY A 284 -21.46 8.27 14.71
CA GLY A 284 -22.89 8.45 14.88
C GLY A 284 -23.18 9.40 16.03
N SER A 285 -24.32 10.05 16.02
CA SER A 285 -24.70 11.03 17.05
C SER A 285 -25.70 10.48 18.07
N GLY A 286 -25.71 11.09 19.24
CA GLY A 286 -26.83 10.94 20.18
C GLY A 286 -28.13 11.48 19.61
N PRO A 287 -29.27 11.25 20.28
CA PRO A 287 -30.58 11.76 19.87
C PRO A 287 -30.54 13.27 19.62
N THR A 288 -31.38 13.74 18.72
CA THR A 288 -31.62 15.15 18.33
C THR A 288 -30.50 15.85 17.58
N VAL A 289 -29.37 15.21 17.34
CA VAL A 289 -28.22 15.81 16.63
C VAL A 289 -27.85 15.04 15.37
N SER A 290 -27.19 15.74 14.44
CA SER A 290 -26.73 15.18 13.16
C SER A 290 -25.45 14.38 13.34
N GLY A 291 -25.32 13.30 12.54
CA GLY A 291 -24.11 12.51 12.44
C GLY A 291 -22.91 13.30 11.96
N ALA A 292 -21.74 12.87 12.33
CA ALA A 292 -20.48 13.55 11.99
C ALA A 292 -20.01 13.21 10.58
N ALA A 293 -19.21 14.12 9.99
CA ALA A 293 -18.66 13.95 8.65
C ALA A 293 -17.57 12.86 8.62
N GLY A 294 -17.65 12.00 7.59
CA GLY A 294 -16.56 11.12 7.18
C GLY A 294 -15.66 11.79 6.17
N ASN A 295 -14.67 11.05 5.68
CA ASN A 295 -13.66 11.53 4.72
C ASN A 295 -13.03 12.86 5.14
N THR A 296 -12.63 12.97 6.41
CA THR A 296 -12.05 14.18 6.98
C THR A 296 -10.63 13.88 7.51
N PRO A 297 -9.59 14.56 6.99
CA PRO A 297 -9.61 15.46 5.84
C PRO A 297 -10.04 14.75 4.54
N PRO A 298 -10.57 15.51 3.56
CA PRO A 298 -11.05 14.92 2.31
C PRO A 298 -9.92 14.35 1.47
N VAL A 299 -10.14 13.15 0.94
CA VAL A 299 -9.24 12.47 -0.01
C VAL A 299 -10.06 11.86 -1.14
N SER A 300 -9.41 11.53 -2.25
CA SER A 300 -10.03 10.84 -3.39
C SER A 300 -9.24 9.56 -3.70
N PRO A 301 -9.91 8.40 -3.84
CA PRO A 301 -11.32 8.13 -3.46
C PRO A 301 -11.58 8.40 -1.96
N PRO A 302 -12.84 8.64 -1.55
CA PRO A 302 -13.19 8.87 -0.15
C PRO A 302 -12.75 7.72 0.75
N GLN A 303 -12.14 8.03 1.90
CA GLN A 303 -11.66 7.02 2.85
C GLN A 303 -12.73 6.48 3.81
N GLY A 304 -13.95 7.02 3.75
CA GLY A 304 -15.09 6.62 4.58
C GLY A 304 -16.27 7.57 4.45
N ASN A 305 -17.35 7.27 5.15
CA ASN A 305 -18.63 7.92 5.05
C ASN A 305 -19.10 8.57 6.37
N ASN A 306 -20.14 9.38 6.29
CA ASN A 306 -20.72 10.07 7.45
C ASN A 306 -21.34 9.10 8.45
N GLY A 307 -21.36 9.49 9.72
CA GLY A 307 -22.18 8.85 10.73
C GLY A 307 -23.67 9.16 10.56
N GLY A 308 -24.50 8.32 11.16
CA GLY A 308 -25.95 8.48 11.18
C GLY A 308 -26.41 9.53 12.19
N ASN A 309 -27.54 10.13 11.91
CA ASN A 309 -28.23 11.10 12.80
C ASN A 309 -28.91 10.36 13.96
N GLY A 310 -29.01 11.02 15.13
CA GLY A 310 -29.94 10.59 16.16
C GLY A 310 -31.39 10.91 15.79
N SER A 311 -32.35 10.15 16.38
CA SER A 311 -33.77 10.40 16.19
C SER A 311 -34.23 11.69 16.86
N PRO A 312 -35.19 12.44 16.33
CA PRO A 312 -35.73 13.59 16.99
C PRO A 312 -36.67 13.17 18.15
N GLY A 313 -36.32 13.54 19.38
CA GLY A 313 -37.26 13.68 20.51
C GLY A 313 -37.79 12.44 21.23
N ALA A 314 -38.51 12.76 22.34
CA ALA A 314 -39.19 11.82 23.22
C ALA A 314 -40.39 11.13 22.55
N PRO A 315 -40.81 9.94 23.04
CA PRO A 315 -40.28 9.21 24.20
C PRO A 315 -39.15 8.23 23.86
N MET A 316 -38.79 8.11 22.61
CA MET A 316 -37.96 7.05 22.06
C MET A 316 -36.68 7.65 21.45
N TYR A 317 -35.56 7.47 22.11
CA TYR A 317 -34.30 8.09 21.75
C TYR A 317 -33.37 7.09 21.05
N GLY A 318 -33.51 6.86 19.72
CA GLY A 318 -32.57 6.09 18.93
C GLY A 318 -31.35 6.93 18.55
N SER A 319 -30.14 6.42 18.74
CA SER A 319 -28.90 7.06 18.38
C SER A 319 -28.39 6.58 17.01
N GLY A 320 -27.63 7.39 16.30
CA GLY A 320 -27.10 7.05 14.98
C GLY A 320 -25.97 6.03 15.05
N GLY A 321 -25.83 5.21 14.02
CA GLY A 321 -24.66 4.33 13.81
C GLY A 321 -23.48 5.12 13.26
N GLY A 322 -22.24 4.64 13.49
CA GLY A 322 -21.02 5.19 12.88
C GLY A 322 -20.94 4.88 11.39
N GLY A 323 -20.29 5.76 10.60
CA GLY A 323 -20.02 5.52 9.18
C GLY A 323 -19.03 4.37 8.98
N GLY A 324 -19.15 3.69 7.86
CA GLY A 324 -18.21 2.67 7.38
C GLY A 324 -17.47 3.11 6.12
N ALA A 325 -16.61 2.27 5.60
CA ALA A 325 -15.81 2.59 4.42
C ALA A 325 -16.68 2.78 3.16
N THR A 326 -17.74 1.98 2.97
CA THR A 326 -18.57 2.00 1.75
C THR A 326 -19.98 2.55 1.95
N ALA A 327 -20.43 2.69 3.20
CA ALA A 327 -21.77 3.17 3.50
C ALA A 327 -21.78 4.11 4.70
N ALA A 328 -22.68 5.08 4.69
CA ALA A 328 -22.99 5.91 5.86
C ALA A 328 -23.60 5.08 7.00
N GLY A 329 -23.46 5.56 8.21
CA GLY A 329 -24.17 5.00 9.34
C GLY A 329 -25.68 5.22 9.26
N GLY A 330 -26.46 4.24 9.73
CA GLY A 330 -27.91 4.32 9.80
C GLY A 330 -28.37 5.38 10.82
N ASN A 331 -29.47 6.04 10.52
CA ASN A 331 -30.10 6.97 11.46
C ASN A 331 -30.83 6.21 12.59
N GLY A 332 -30.81 6.78 13.79
CA GLY A 332 -31.73 6.36 14.84
C GLY A 332 -33.17 6.61 14.43
N ASN A 333 -34.07 5.73 14.82
CA ASN A 333 -35.48 5.80 14.47
C ASN A 333 -36.35 5.82 15.74
N ASN A 334 -37.46 6.59 15.72
CA ASN A 334 -38.44 6.72 16.77
C ASN A 334 -39.88 6.35 16.35
N THR A 335 -40.11 5.86 15.11
CA THR A 335 -41.45 5.48 14.59
C THR A 335 -41.73 4.01 14.89
N GLY A 336 -42.67 3.74 15.76
CA GLY A 336 -43.18 2.39 16.09
C GLY A 336 -42.36 1.64 17.15
N CYS A 337 -41.09 1.40 16.93
CA CYS A 337 -40.14 0.80 17.88
C CYS A 337 -38.87 1.64 17.89
N CYS A 338 -38.27 1.87 19.09
CA CYS A 338 -36.95 2.48 19.17
C CYS A 338 -35.90 1.60 18.49
N VAL A 339 -35.23 2.13 17.50
CA VAL A 339 -34.15 1.41 16.84
C VAL A 339 -32.91 2.30 16.84
N GLY A 340 -31.80 1.80 17.36
CA GLY A 340 -30.48 2.38 17.13
C GLY A 340 -30.07 2.21 15.67
N GLY A 341 -29.43 3.20 15.07
CA GLY A 341 -28.93 3.13 13.71
C GLY A 341 -27.84 2.06 13.55
N ASP A 342 -27.90 1.28 12.50
CA ASP A 342 -26.84 0.30 12.19
C ASP A 342 -25.56 1.00 11.76
N GLY A 343 -24.42 0.38 12.01
CA GLY A 343 -23.13 0.85 11.50
C GLY A 343 -23.03 0.69 9.99
N GLY A 344 -22.39 1.65 9.35
CA GLY A 344 -22.14 1.62 7.91
C GLY A 344 -21.23 0.44 7.51
N ALA A 345 -21.47 -0.13 6.33
CA ALA A 345 -20.70 -1.26 5.83
C ALA A 345 -19.23 -0.88 5.52
N GLY A 346 -18.34 -1.80 5.77
CA GLY A 346 -16.93 -1.75 5.39
C GLY A 346 -16.69 -2.19 3.95
N ALA A 347 -15.44 -2.18 3.54
CA ALA A 347 -14.98 -2.61 2.22
C ALA A 347 -14.34 -3.99 2.27
N THR A 348 -14.62 -4.81 1.27
CA THR A 348 -14.05 -6.16 1.14
C THR A 348 -12.94 -6.17 0.12
N SER A 349 -11.77 -6.71 0.50
CA SER A 349 -10.62 -6.93 -0.36
C SER A 349 -10.00 -8.29 -0.10
N SER A 350 -9.41 -8.90 -1.13
CA SER A 350 -8.63 -10.12 -1.01
C SER A 350 -7.11 -9.90 -1.08
N ILE A 351 -6.62 -8.70 -0.81
CA ILE A 351 -5.18 -8.37 -0.78
C ILE A 351 -4.39 -9.31 0.16
N SER A 352 -5.01 -9.78 1.23
CA SER A 352 -4.45 -10.76 2.19
C SER A 352 -4.62 -12.22 1.77
N SER A 353 -4.79 -12.49 0.47
CA SER A 353 -5.07 -13.77 -0.17
C SER A 353 -6.50 -14.33 0.03
N THR A 354 -7.22 -13.88 1.02
CA THR A 354 -8.63 -14.21 1.27
C THR A 354 -9.48 -12.95 1.33
N ALA A 355 -10.75 -13.04 0.93
CA ALA A 355 -11.68 -11.92 0.96
C ALA A 355 -12.04 -11.58 2.42
N VAL A 356 -11.63 -10.40 2.89
CA VAL A 356 -11.88 -9.91 4.24
C VAL A 356 -12.48 -8.50 4.19
N ALA A 357 -13.65 -8.35 4.82
CA ALA A 357 -14.27 -7.05 5.01
C ALA A 357 -13.58 -6.30 6.18
N ARG A 358 -13.32 -5.00 6.00
CA ARG A 358 -12.69 -4.12 7.01
C ARG A 358 -13.36 -2.76 7.03
N ALA A 359 -13.12 -1.99 8.09
CA ALA A 359 -13.65 -0.64 8.29
C ALA A 359 -15.18 -0.55 8.30
N GLY A 360 -15.85 -1.41 9.08
CA GLY A 360 -17.28 -1.30 9.40
C GLY A 360 -17.53 -0.35 10.58
N GLY A 361 -18.57 0.47 10.51
CA GLY A 361 -18.99 1.40 11.58
C GLY A 361 -19.62 0.68 12.77
N GLY A 362 -19.59 1.28 13.96
CA GLY A 362 -20.28 0.79 15.16
C GLY A 362 -21.79 1.07 15.14
N GLY A 363 -22.60 0.20 15.74
CA GLY A 363 -24.03 0.39 15.90
C GLY A 363 -24.37 1.43 16.97
N GLY A 364 -25.43 2.21 16.77
CA GLY A 364 -25.97 3.15 17.75
C GLY A 364 -26.76 2.43 18.85
N SER A 365 -26.80 3.03 20.03
CA SER A 365 -27.62 2.54 21.14
C SER A 365 -29.03 3.15 21.15
N LEU A 366 -29.76 2.84 22.19
CA LEU A 366 -31.13 3.35 22.38
C LEU A 366 -31.45 3.56 23.87
N TYR A 367 -32.56 4.21 24.13
CA TYR A 367 -33.16 4.29 25.46
C TYR A 367 -33.95 3.01 25.75
N CYS A 368 -33.93 2.57 27.00
CA CYS A 368 -34.59 1.34 27.43
C CYS A 368 -36.13 1.38 27.24
N GLN A 369 -36.61 0.47 26.33
CA GLN A 369 -38.05 0.27 26.05
C GLN A 369 -38.33 -1.22 25.78
N PRO A 370 -39.58 -1.69 26.01
CA PRO A 370 -39.89 -3.13 25.92
C PRO A 370 -39.69 -3.82 24.59
N VAL A 371 -39.61 -3.05 23.50
CA VAL A 371 -39.49 -3.58 22.09
C VAL A 371 -38.36 -2.89 21.30
N ALA A 372 -37.30 -2.51 21.99
CA ALA A 372 -36.22 -1.72 21.42
C ALA A 372 -35.11 -2.61 20.82
N LYS A 373 -34.58 -2.25 19.64
CA LYS A 373 -33.47 -2.96 18.97
C LYS A 373 -32.27 -2.02 18.82
N SER A 374 -31.12 -2.40 19.39
CA SER A 374 -29.86 -1.66 19.15
C SER A 374 -29.40 -1.82 17.71
N GLY A 375 -28.67 -0.84 17.23
CA GLY A 375 -27.98 -0.92 15.95
C GLY A 375 -26.96 -2.03 15.93
N VAL A 376 -26.92 -2.76 14.84
CA VAL A 376 -25.91 -3.80 14.54
C VAL A 376 -24.66 -3.11 14.00
N GLY A 377 -23.49 -3.60 14.35
CA GLY A 377 -22.23 -3.13 13.78
C GLY A 377 -22.16 -3.47 12.30
N GLY A 378 -21.59 -2.55 11.50
CA GLY A 378 -21.39 -2.73 10.08
C GLY A 378 -20.46 -3.90 9.78
N THR A 379 -20.68 -4.57 8.65
CA THR A 379 -19.77 -5.60 8.15
C THR A 379 -18.36 -5.02 8.01
N GLY A 380 -17.34 -5.78 8.39
CA GLY A 380 -15.97 -5.28 8.43
C GLY A 380 -15.51 -4.92 9.85
N GLY A 381 -16.06 -5.53 10.85
CA GLY A 381 -15.59 -5.46 12.23
C GLY A 381 -16.23 -4.39 13.11
N GLY A 382 -17.36 -3.80 12.70
CA GLY A 382 -18.11 -2.88 13.56
C GLY A 382 -18.70 -3.57 14.78
N GLY A 383 -18.63 -2.94 15.95
CA GLY A 383 -19.25 -3.39 17.20
C GLY A 383 -20.73 -3.04 17.29
N ASN A 384 -21.53 -3.88 17.92
CA ASN A 384 -22.96 -3.65 18.13
C ASN A 384 -23.19 -2.61 19.23
N GLY A 385 -24.22 -1.79 19.05
CA GLY A 385 -24.69 -0.86 20.09
C GLY A 385 -25.27 -1.59 21.29
N ALA A 386 -25.21 -0.98 22.46
CA ALA A 386 -25.85 -1.49 23.66
C ALA A 386 -27.37 -1.51 23.52
N GLY A 387 -27.98 -2.63 23.84
CA GLY A 387 -29.42 -2.87 23.70
C GLY A 387 -30.07 -3.35 24.99
N GLY A 388 -31.41 -3.31 25.07
CA GLY A 388 -32.17 -3.90 26.18
C GLY A 388 -33.62 -4.16 25.81
N VAL A 389 -34.15 -5.28 26.27
CA VAL A 389 -35.56 -5.68 26.17
C VAL A 389 -36.11 -5.79 27.58
N GLY A 390 -37.24 -5.12 27.90
CA GLY A 390 -38.02 -5.30 29.09
C GLY A 390 -37.27 -5.18 30.41
N GLY A 391 -37.41 -4.07 31.10
CA GLY A 391 -36.89 -3.91 32.46
C GLY A 391 -35.39 -3.63 32.57
N CYS A 392 -34.78 -3.08 31.56
CA CYS A 392 -33.41 -2.55 31.57
C CYS A 392 -32.26 -3.59 31.72
N SER A 393 -32.54 -4.89 31.70
CA SER A 393 -31.49 -5.88 31.48
C SER A 393 -31.21 -6.02 29.99
N GLY A 394 -30.03 -5.71 29.53
CA GLY A 394 -29.70 -5.72 28.12
C GLY A 394 -28.24 -6.01 27.85
N THR A 395 -27.91 -6.15 26.59
CA THR A 395 -26.56 -6.46 26.13
C THR A 395 -25.67 -5.21 26.17
N ALA A 396 -24.45 -5.34 26.65
CA ALA A 396 -23.45 -4.30 26.58
C ALA A 396 -23.06 -4.02 25.09
N ALA A 397 -22.58 -2.81 24.84
CA ALA A 397 -21.95 -2.48 23.57
C ALA A 397 -20.73 -3.38 23.35
N THR A 398 -20.50 -3.77 22.10
CA THR A 398 -19.31 -4.58 21.73
C THR A 398 -18.25 -3.72 21.08
N ALA A 399 -16.98 -4.09 21.30
CA ALA A 399 -15.86 -3.40 20.68
C ALA A 399 -15.81 -3.69 19.17
N GLY A 400 -15.22 -2.75 18.45
CA GLY A 400 -14.78 -3.00 17.09
C GLY A 400 -13.71 -4.10 17.05
N THR A 401 -13.74 -4.92 16.02
CA THR A 401 -12.80 -6.04 15.85
C THR A 401 -11.39 -5.51 15.62
N ALA A 402 -10.40 -6.03 16.34
CA ALA A 402 -9.00 -5.67 16.15
C ALA A 402 -8.53 -5.98 14.71
N ASN A 403 -7.59 -5.17 14.20
CA ASN A 403 -6.99 -5.29 12.87
C ASN A 403 -7.99 -5.16 11.71
N THR A 404 -9.14 -4.52 11.97
CA THR A 404 -10.13 -4.21 10.94
C THR A 404 -10.43 -2.72 10.82
N GLY A 405 -10.06 -1.91 11.82
CA GLY A 405 -10.46 -0.50 11.88
C GLY A 405 -11.95 -0.32 12.19
N GLY A 406 -12.62 -1.32 12.73
CA GLY A 406 -14.05 -1.26 13.04
C GLY A 406 -14.38 -0.28 14.14
N GLY A 407 -15.48 0.48 14.02
CA GLY A 407 -15.99 1.38 15.08
C GLY A 407 -16.59 0.60 16.25
N GLY A 408 -16.49 1.13 17.46
CA GLY A 408 -17.12 0.56 18.67
C GLY A 408 -18.60 0.90 18.79
N GLY A 409 -19.40 0.01 19.39
CA GLY A 409 -20.83 0.23 19.62
C GLY A 409 -21.12 1.32 20.67
N GLY A 410 -22.21 2.07 20.50
CA GLY A 410 -22.67 3.13 21.39
C GLY A 410 -23.21 2.59 22.73
N GLY A 411 -22.94 3.31 23.82
CA GLY A 411 -23.42 2.99 25.18
C GLY A 411 -24.83 3.46 25.42
N ARG A 412 -25.60 2.69 26.18
CA ARG A 412 -27.00 3.01 26.56
C ARG A 412 -27.12 3.87 27.81
N HIS A 413 -28.31 4.35 28.05
CA HIS A 413 -28.73 4.94 29.36
C HIS A 413 -29.16 3.84 30.32
N SER A 414 -28.63 3.80 31.53
CA SER A 414 -29.23 3.10 32.65
C SER A 414 -30.20 4.04 33.38
N SER A 415 -31.46 3.72 33.46
CA SER A 415 -32.39 4.29 34.46
C SER A 415 -32.18 3.56 35.79
N PRO A 416 -32.59 4.09 36.95
CA PRO A 416 -32.07 3.68 38.25
C PRO A 416 -32.26 2.19 38.54
N ASN A 417 -31.30 1.40 38.11
CA ASN A 417 -31.19 -0.01 38.47
C ASN A 417 -29.81 -0.22 39.11
N PRO A 418 -29.74 -0.70 40.35
CA PRO A 418 -28.49 -0.91 41.08
C PRO A 418 -27.59 -2.04 40.51
N GLN A 419 -27.96 -2.66 39.37
CA GLN A 419 -27.27 -3.81 38.85
C GLN A 419 -26.30 -3.49 37.68
N GLY A 420 -25.60 -2.36 37.73
CA GLY A 420 -24.29 -2.21 37.06
C GLY A 420 -24.21 -2.49 35.56
N ALA A 421 -25.29 -2.29 34.80
CA ALA A 421 -25.21 -2.42 33.32
C ALA A 421 -24.42 -1.24 32.75
N THR A 422 -23.31 -1.54 32.11
CA THR A 422 -22.32 -0.62 31.57
C THR A 422 -22.93 0.41 30.62
N GLU A 423 -22.95 1.67 31.04
CA GLU A 423 -23.44 2.82 30.25
C GLU A 423 -22.42 3.28 29.18
N THR A 424 -21.24 2.72 29.18
CA THR A 424 -20.14 3.11 28.30
C THR A 424 -20.28 2.49 26.95
N GLY A 425 -20.00 3.28 25.90
CA GLY A 425 -19.74 2.74 24.59
C GLY A 425 -18.47 1.90 24.58
N ALA A 426 -18.34 1.03 23.63
CA ALA A 426 -17.21 0.12 23.52
C ALA A 426 -16.05 0.74 22.72
N ALA A 427 -14.84 0.22 22.90
CA ALA A 427 -13.66 0.66 22.19
C ALA A 427 -13.78 0.40 20.66
N GLY A 428 -13.09 1.21 19.86
CA GLY A 428 -12.86 0.92 18.45
C GLY A 428 -11.81 -0.19 18.26
N GLY A 429 -11.82 -0.85 17.11
CA GLY A 429 -10.80 -1.82 16.70
C GLY A 429 -9.56 -1.13 16.15
N SER A 430 -8.38 -1.73 16.35
CA SER A 430 -7.13 -1.26 15.72
C SER A 430 -7.20 -1.37 14.20
N GLY A 431 -6.39 -0.55 13.52
CA GLY A 431 -6.17 -0.61 12.09
C GLY A 431 -5.26 -1.77 11.66
N ILE A 432 -4.88 -1.75 10.39
CA ILE A 432 -3.97 -2.70 9.77
C ILE A 432 -3.29 -2.07 8.55
N VAL A 433 -2.06 -2.46 8.25
CA VAL A 433 -1.38 -2.13 6.99
C VAL A 433 -0.97 -3.43 6.31
N ILE A 434 -1.31 -3.56 5.03
CA ILE A 434 -0.95 -4.72 4.19
C ILE A 434 -0.25 -4.20 2.95
N ILE A 435 0.88 -4.80 2.60
CA ILE A 435 1.67 -4.47 1.41
C ILE A 435 1.85 -5.76 0.61
N ARG A 436 1.62 -5.70 -0.71
CA ARG A 436 1.72 -6.86 -1.61
C ARG A 436 2.52 -6.51 -2.85
N TYR A 437 3.41 -7.40 -3.26
CA TYR A 437 4.20 -7.27 -4.49
C TYR A 437 4.60 -8.63 -5.06
#